data_d0c1f971a036a48212b3ca68e38dc30e
#
_entry.id   d0c1f971a036a48212b3ca68e38dc30e
#
_cell.length_a   1.000
_cell.length_b   1.000
_cell.length_c   1.000
_cell.angle_alpha   90.00
_cell.angle_beta   90.00
_cell.angle_gamma   90.00
#
_symmetry.space_group_name_H-M   'P 1'
#
loop_
_entity.id
_entity.type
_entity.pdbx_description
1 polymer ?
#
loop_
_entity_poly.entity_id
_entity_poly.type
_entity_poly.pdbx_seq_one_letter_code
_entity_poly.pdbx_strand_id
1 'polypeptide(L)'
;MTITTPDPSRLTATQALALIRSNELAVETYARSLLSRIESRDETVKAWAYLNPEFILAQARKLDAVPVEERGPLHGLPVGVKDVIYTKDMPTEHNSPLYKDSHVPVDAAPVAILRAAGALIFGKTTTTEFASTTNGPRTYNPHDPTRTPGGSSSGSGAAVADYQIPMALGTQTGGSTIRPGSFNGIYAMKPTWGAVSREGLKVYSLVLDTLGVFARGVEDLELILGVLGVKDDEVSDGEWGAFQGVQGAKFGLVKTSVWPQAGPGTIAAMDKAAAILRSHGAIVEEIELPPEFDSMPAWHATIMAVDARTSFLSEYRRDKTKISKHLTGYVENNEGYTSAQHLAALDGIASLRPQIDGIAGRFAALLTPSVPDEAPVGIQGTGSAAFCSMWTALHTPVVNLPGFQGDNGLPIGVSLVAPRFRDQHLLAVAKEVGKLFEEEGGWKSSL
;
A
#
# COMPACT_ATOMS: atom_id res chain seq x y z
N MET A 1 -0.07 -5.31 -41.90
CA MET A 1 -0.13 -4.61 -40.62
C MET A 1 0.49 -5.56 -39.61
N THR A 2 1.68 -5.27 -39.14
CA THR A 2 2.31 -6.00 -38.03
C THR A 2 1.50 -5.65 -36.76
N ILE A 3 0.77 -6.61 -36.26
CA ILE A 3 0.17 -6.52 -34.93
C ILE A 3 1.36 -6.49 -33.98
N THR A 4 1.73 -5.30 -33.51
CA THR A 4 2.69 -5.18 -32.43
C THR A 4 2.00 -5.74 -31.19
N THR A 5 2.43 -6.91 -30.73
CA THR A 5 2.04 -7.43 -29.42
C THR A 5 2.35 -6.33 -28.38
N PRO A 6 1.38 -5.93 -27.57
CA PRO A 6 1.64 -4.93 -26.54
C PRO A 6 2.79 -5.40 -25.64
N ASP A 7 3.64 -4.46 -25.25
CA ASP A 7 4.76 -4.73 -24.35
C ASP A 7 4.26 -5.45 -23.09
N PRO A 8 4.70 -6.69 -22.79
CA PRO A 8 4.19 -7.44 -21.64
C PRO A 8 4.36 -6.72 -20.30
N SER A 9 5.32 -5.81 -20.16
CA SER A 9 5.49 -5.01 -18.91
C SER A 9 4.28 -4.14 -18.59
N ARG A 10 3.47 -3.81 -19.61
CA ARG A 10 2.24 -3.00 -19.46
C ARG A 10 1.03 -3.77 -18.95
N LEU A 11 1.07 -5.10 -18.99
CA LEU A 11 -0.03 -5.95 -18.55
C LEU A 11 -0.28 -5.76 -17.05
N THR A 12 -1.56 -5.76 -16.65
CA THR A 12 -1.93 -5.97 -15.26
C THR A 12 -1.58 -7.40 -14.83
N ALA A 13 -1.55 -7.70 -13.54
CA ALA A 13 -1.24 -9.06 -13.08
C ALA A 13 -2.30 -10.06 -13.57
N THR A 14 -3.57 -9.70 -13.54
CA THR A 14 -4.67 -10.54 -14.01
C THR A 14 -4.60 -10.79 -15.52
N GLN A 15 -4.25 -9.78 -16.32
CA GLN A 15 -4.03 -9.96 -17.77
C GLN A 15 -2.82 -10.89 -18.06
N ALA A 16 -1.70 -10.67 -17.37
CA ALA A 16 -0.53 -11.52 -17.51
C ALA A 16 -0.83 -12.98 -17.11
N LEU A 17 -1.54 -13.18 -15.99
CA LEU A 17 -1.94 -14.49 -15.52
C LEU A 17 -2.81 -15.24 -16.54
N ALA A 18 -3.76 -14.54 -17.16
CA ALA A 18 -4.60 -15.13 -18.21
C ALA A 18 -3.76 -15.67 -19.39
N LEU A 19 -2.80 -14.86 -19.87
CA LEU A 19 -1.90 -15.27 -20.97
C LEU A 19 -0.92 -16.39 -20.56
N ILE A 20 -0.45 -16.39 -19.29
CA ILE A 20 0.40 -17.47 -18.78
C ILE A 20 -0.40 -18.79 -18.68
N ARG A 21 -1.65 -18.72 -18.22
CA ARG A 21 -2.52 -19.90 -18.11
C ARG A 21 -2.88 -20.50 -19.47
N SER A 22 -3.08 -19.66 -20.48
CA SER A 22 -3.35 -20.12 -21.86
C SER A 22 -2.07 -20.54 -22.61
N ASN A 23 -0.88 -20.43 -22.00
CA ASN A 23 0.45 -20.63 -22.61
C ASN A 23 0.76 -19.66 -23.79
N GLU A 24 0.07 -18.51 -23.84
CA GLU A 24 0.36 -17.44 -24.80
C GLU A 24 1.53 -16.55 -24.34
N LEU A 25 1.86 -16.55 -23.06
CA LEU A 25 2.98 -15.82 -22.47
C LEU A 25 3.78 -16.75 -21.54
N ALA A 26 5.07 -17.00 -21.90
CA ALA A 26 5.97 -17.70 -21.00
C ALA A 26 6.40 -16.81 -19.84
N VAL A 27 6.57 -17.38 -18.64
CA VAL A 27 7.00 -16.66 -17.42
C VAL A 27 8.37 -16.02 -17.64
N GLU A 28 9.31 -16.73 -18.30
CA GLU A 28 10.63 -16.15 -18.63
C GLU A 28 10.51 -14.95 -19.58
N THR A 29 9.64 -15.01 -20.58
CA THR A 29 9.40 -13.88 -21.50
C THR A 29 8.86 -12.67 -20.76
N TYR A 30 7.90 -12.88 -19.85
CA TYR A 30 7.35 -11.81 -19.03
C TYR A 30 8.41 -11.21 -18.09
N ALA A 31 9.18 -12.06 -17.41
CA ALA A 31 10.28 -11.60 -16.56
C ALA A 31 11.33 -10.78 -17.32
N ARG A 32 11.68 -11.18 -18.54
CA ARG A 32 12.61 -10.42 -19.42
C ARG A 32 12.06 -9.05 -19.80
N SER A 33 10.76 -8.95 -20.12
CA SER A 33 10.13 -7.67 -20.43
C SER A 33 10.21 -6.71 -19.23
N LEU A 34 9.90 -7.18 -18.01
CA LEU A 34 10.03 -6.38 -16.80
C LEU A 34 11.47 -5.99 -16.49
N LEU A 35 12.44 -6.91 -16.65
CA LEU A 35 13.87 -6.60 -16.47
C LEU A 35 14.36 -5.56 -17.47
N SER A 36 13.91 -5.62 -18.73
CA SER A 36 14.21 -4.60 -19.73
C SER A 36 13.64 -3.23 -19.37
N ARG A 37 12.41 -3.21 -18.83
CA ARG A 37 11.81 -1.96 -18.31
C ARG A 37 12.62 -1.40 -17.12
N ILE A 38 13.05 -2.25 -16.20
CA ILE A 38 13.91 -1.86 -15.08
C ILE A 38 15.24 -1.29 -15.58
N GLU A 39 15.91 -1.98 -16.49
CA GLU A 39 17.19 -1.53 -17.06
C GLU A 39 17.07 -0.15 -17.70
N SER A 40 15.96 0.13 -18.38
CA SER A 40 15.74 1.42 -19.07
C SER A 40 15.33 2.55 -18.13
N ARG A 41 14.82 2.26 -16.92
CA ARG A 41 14.15 3.25 -16.07
C ARG A 41 14.71 3.40 -14.67
N ASP A 42 15.27 2.32 -14.09
CA ASP A 42 15.57 2.32 -12.66
C ASP A 42 16.80 3.15 -12.29
N GLU A 43 17.64 3.54 -13.25
CA GLU A 43 18.66 4.55 -13.00
C GLU A 43 18.04 5.88 -12.56
N THR A 44 16.84 6.21 -13.07
CA THR A 44 16.07 7.40 -12.70
C THR A 44 15.20 7.17 -11.47
N VAL A 45 14.50 6.04 -11.42
CA VAL A 45 13.48 5.78 -10.38
C VAL A 45 14.11 5.24 -9.09
N LYS A 46 15.08 4.34 -9.19
CA LYS A 46 15.81 3.70 -8.07
C LYS A 46 14.86 3.01 -7.09
N ALA A 47 13.98 2.19 -7.64
CA ALA A 47 12.96 1.49 -6.87
C ALA A 47 13.47 0.22 -6.14
N TRP A 48 14.61 -0.34 -6.58
CA TRP A 48 15.08 -1.63 -6.10
C TRP A 48 16.22 -1.49 -5.09
N ALA A 49 16.10 -2.15 -3.94
CA ALA A 49 17.14 -2.35 -2.96
C ALA A 49 18.03 -3.55 -3.33
N TYR A 50 17.41 -4.61 -3.90
CA TYR A 50 18.10 -5.78 -4.39
C TYR A 50 17.35 -6.37 -5.58
N LEU A 51 18.12 -6.69 -6.63
CA LEU A 51 17.62 -7.34 -7.84
C LEU A 51 18.73 -8.25 -8.40
N ASN A 52 18.39 -9.50 -8.74
CA ASN A 52 19.31 -10.43 -9.38
C ASN A 52 18.67 -11.02 -10.65
N PRO A 53 18.93 -10.45 -11.84
CA PRO A 53 18.32 -10.89 -13.09
C PRO A 53 18.56 -12.37 -13.42
N GLU A 54 19.75 -12.91 -13.18
CA GLU A 54 20.06 -14.31 -13.46
C GLU A 54 19.23 -15.25 -12.57
N PHE A 55 19.12 -14.93 -11.29
CA PHE A 55 18.30 -15.68 -10.35
C PHE A 55 16.81 -15.64 -10.74
N ILE A 56 16.29 -14.46 -11.08
CA ILE A 56 14.90 -14.27 -11.52
C ILE A 56 14.60 -15.13 -12.74
N LEU A 57 15.44 -15.07 -13.77
CA LEU A 57 15.26 -15.85 -15.01
C LEU A 57 15.37 -17.36 -14.76
N ALA A 58 16.27 -17.78 -13.85
CA ALA A 58 16.36 -19.17 -13.47
C ALA A 58 15.09 -19.68 -12.76
N GLN A 59 14.47 -18.87 -11.90
CA GLN A 59 13.19 -19.20 -11.27
C GLN A 59 12.03 -19.17 -12.29
N ALA A 60 12.01 -18.19 -13.20
CA ALA A 60 11.00 -18.11 -14.25
C ALA A 60 10.99 -19.37 -15.15
N ARG A 61 12.17 -19.85 -15.57
CA ARG A 61 12.28 -21.12 -16.33
C ARG A 61 11.78 -22.33 -15.56
N LYS A 62 11.98 -22.38 -14.23
CA LYS A 62 11.42 -23.46 -13.40
C LYS A 62 9.89 -23.41 -13.37
N LEU A 63 9.32 -22.20 -13.30
CA LEU A 63 7.87 -22.02 -13.36
C LEU A 63 7.32 -22.39 -14.75
N ASP A 64 7.99 -22.04 -15.84
CA ASP A 64 7.58 -22.46 -17.19
C ASP A 64 7.55 -24.00 -17.37
N ALA A 65 8.40 -24.74 -16.63
CA ALA A 65 8.44 -26.19 -16.66
C ALA A 65 7.34 -26.89 -15.81
N VAL A 66 6.56 -26.13 -15.04
CA VAL A 66 5.47 -26.69 -14.19
C VAL A 66 4.27 -27.07 -15.07
N PRO A 67 3.79 -28.34 -15.00
CA PRO A 67 2.58 -28.78 -15.71
C PRO A 67 1.37 -27.88 -15.40
N VAL A 68 0.49 -27.69 -16.39
CA VAL A 68 -0.65 -26.77 -16.26
C VAL A 68 -1.56 -27.12 -15.08
N GLU A 69 -1.77 -28.41 -14.85
CA GLU A 69 -2.59 -28.97 -13.77
C GLU A 69 -1.99 -28.76 -12.36
N GLU A 70 -0.70 -28.46 -12.26
CA GLU A 70 0.00 -28.20 -11.00
C GLU A 70 0.18 -26.70 -10.72
N ARG A 71 -0.24 -25.84 -11.66
CA ARG A 71 -0.05 -24.38 -11.54
C ARG A 71 -0.97 -23.78 -10.49
N GLY A 72 -0.38 -23.08 -9.53
CA GLY A 72 -1.10 -22.35 -8.48
C GLY A 72 -1.83 -21.09 -8.98
N PRO A 73 -2.64 -20.48 -8.13
CA PRO A 73 -3.46 -19.31 -8.49
C PRO A 73 -2.67 -18.06 -8.91
N LEU A 74 -1.39 -17.94 -8.50
CA LEU A 74 -0.49 -16.82 -8.89
C LEU A 74 0.66 -17.30 -9.79
N HIS A 75 0.50 -18.44 -10.46
CA HIS A 75 1.59 -19.06 -11.19
C HIS A 75 2.28 -18.10 -12.17
N GLY A 76 3.58 -17.90 -11.97
CA GLY A 76 4.43 -17.07 -12.81
C GLY A 76 4.28 -15.55 -12.61
N LEU A 77 3.37 -15.09 -11.75
CA LEU A 77 3.19 -13.67 -11.51
C LEU A 77 4.34 -13.08 -10.67
N PRO A 78 5.02 -12.04 -11.19
CA PRO A 78 6.09 -11.37 -10.47
C PRO A 78 5.56 -10.50 -9.33
N VAL A 79 6.20 -10.57 -8.15
CA VAL A 79 5.86 -9.76 -6.98
C VAL A 79 7.13 -9.11 -6.42
N GLY A 80 7.11 -7.76 -6.28
CA GLY A 80 8.13 -7.01 -5.57
C GLY A 80 7.89 -7.07 -4.05
N VAL A 81 8.97 -7.15 -3.27
CA VAL A 81 8.85 -7.30 -1.81
C VAL A 81 9.60 -6.17 -1.11
N LYS A 82 8.89 -5.35 -0.32
CA LYS A 82 9.52 -4.27 0.45
C LYS A 82 10.64 -4.79 1.34
N ASP A 83 11.75 -4.07 1.41
CA ASP A 83 12.97 -4.48 2.09
C ASP A 83 12.91 -4.39 3.63
N VAL A 84 11.78 -4.69 4.21
CA VAL A 84 11.55 -4.98 5.64
C VAL A 84 10.84 -6.32 5.84
N ILE A 85 10.55 -7.02 4.75
CA ILE A 85 9.85 -8.31 4.69
C ILE A 85 10.89 -9.37 4.33
N TYR A 86 11.04 -10.41 5.13
CA TYR A 86 12.04 -11.44 4.95
C TYR A 86 11.78 -12.29 3.69
N THR A 87 12.87 -12.55 2.97
CA THR A 87 12.94 -13.49 1.85
C THR A 87 14.16 -14.37 2.04
N LYS A 88 13.98 -15.69 2.00
CA LYS A 88 15.04 -16.67 2.31
C LYS A 88 16.22 -16.69 1.33
N ASP A 89 16.01 -16.15 0.15
CA ASP A 89 16.94 -16.22 -1.00
C ASP A 89 17.48 -14.86 -1.43
N MET A 90 17.12 -13.78 -0.72
CA MET A 90 17.59 -12.42 -0.98
C MET A 90 17.93 -11.73 0.34
N PRO A 91 18.86 -10.76 0.35
CA PRO A 91 19.13 -9.98 1.55
C PRO A 91 17.90 -9.18 1.97
N THR A 92 17.78 -8.93 3.29
CA THR A 92 16.83 -7.98 3.86
C THR A 92 17.60 -7.02 4.74
N GLU A 93 17.81 -5.80 4.24
CA GLU A 93 18.73 -4.83 4.82
C GLU A 93 18.04 -3.70 5.57
N HIS A 94 16.72 -3.57 5.47
CA HIS A 94 15.91 -2.55 6.15
C HIS A 94 16.35 -1.11 5.87
N ASN A 95 17.06 -0.87 4.76
CA ASN A 95 17.72 0.40 4.48
C ASN A 95 18.61 0.89 5.67
N SER A 96 19.35 -0.03 6.30
CA SER A 96 20.19 0.27 7.44
C SER A 96 21.59 -0.36 7.30
N PRO A 97 22.68 0.40 7.54
CA PRO A 97 24.04 -0.15 7.51
C PRO A 97 24.29 -1.23 8.56
N LEU A 98 23.43 -1.36 9.59
CA LEU A 98 23.50 -2.44 10.57
C LEU A 98 23.18 -3.81 9.96
N TYR A 99 22.39 -3.85 8.89
CA TYR A 99 21.90 -5.06 8.26
C TYR A 99 22.42 -5.26 6.84
N LYS A 100 23.52 -4.57 6.51
CA LYS A 100 24.16 -4.75 5.20
C LYS A 100 24.50 -6.23 4.97
N ASP A 101 24.10 -6.74 3.80
CA ASP A 101 24.27 -8.14 3.39
C ASP A 101 23.57 -9.15 4.34
N SER A 102 22.55 -8.72 5.08
CA SER A 102 21.84 -9.59 6.03
C SER A 102 20.91 -10.56 5.31
N HIS A 103 21.18 -11.85 5.45
CA HIS A 103 20.34 -12.93 4.94
C HIS A 103 19.62 -13.65 6.09
N VAL A 104 18.32 -13.83 5.93
CA VAL A 104 17.47 -14.59 6.85
C VAL A 104 17.06 -15.88 6.13
N PRO A 105 17.27 -17.09 6.70
CA PRO A 105 17.07 -18.35 5.98
C PRO A 105 15.60 -18.78 5.86
N VAL A 106 14.66 -17.86 6.12
CA VAL A 106 13.22 -18.12 6.06
C VAL A 106 12.50 -17.00 5.30
N ASP A 107 11.44 -17.35 4.60
CA ASP A 107 10.49 -16.38 4.06
C ASP A 107 9.58 -15.87 5.18
N ALA A 108 9.19 -14.60 5.12
CA ALA A 108 8.04 -14.11 5.86
C ALA A 108 6.78 -14.88 5.46
N ALA A 109 5.83 -15.06 6.38
CA ALA A 109 4.61 -15.82 6.12
C ALA A 109 3.88 -15.40 4.82
N PRO A 110 3.65 -14.09 4.52
CA PRO A 110 3.03 -13.71 3.26
C PRO A 110 3.87 -14.09 2.03
N VAL A 111 5.20 -14.04 2.11
CA VAL A 111 6.08 -14.44 1.00
C VAL A 111 6.01 -15.95 0.78
N ALA A 112 6.01 -16.75 1.84
CA ALA A 112 5.87 -18.20 1.76
C ALA A 112 4.54 -18.61 1.11
N ILE A 113 3.44 -17.94 1.49
CA ILE A 113 2.10 -18.15 0.90
C ILE A 113 2.10 -17.83 -0.60
N LEU A 114 2.67 -16.68 -0.99
CA LEU A 114 2.74 -16.28 -2.40
C LEU A 114 3.58 -17.24 -3.23
N ARG A 115 4.73 -17.72 -2.70
CA ARG A 115 5.54 -18.76 -3.39
C ARG A 115 4.78 -20.05 -3.55
N ALA A 116 4.10 -20.51 -2.51
CA ALA A 116 3.28 -21.71 -2.57
C ALA A 116 2.14 -21.60 -3.60
N ALA A 117 1.64 -20.39 -3.82
CA ALA A 117 0.67 -20.08 -4.88
C ALA A 117 1.29 -19.94 -6.29
N GLY A 118 2.60 -20.14 -6.43
CA GLY A 118 3.32 -20.07 -7.71
C GLY A 118 3.83 -18.69 -8.11
N ALA A 119 3.80 -17.69 -7.22
CA ALA A 119 4.33 -16.37 -7.54
C ALA A 119 5.86 -16.38 -7.72
N LEU A 120 6.35 -15.54 -8.64
CA LEU A 120 7.76 -15.26 -8.83
C LEU A 120 8.17 -14.09 -7.91
N ILE A 121 8.88 -14.36 -6.82
CA ILE A 121 9.43 -13.29 -5.97
C ILE A 121 10.59 -12.62 -6.72
N PHE A 122 10.35 -11.37 -7.12
CA PHE A 122 11.17 -10.73 -8.15
C PHE A 122 12.39 -10.01 -7.61
N GLY A 123 12.24 -9.34 -6.45
CA GLY A 123 13.31 -8.56 -5.84
C GLY A 123 12.85 -7.82 -4.61
N LYS A 124 13.79 -7.09 -3.98
CA LYS A 124 13.51 -6.25 -2.80
C LYS A 124 13.36 -4.79 -3.23
N THR A 125 12.23 -4.20 -2.90
CA THR A 125 11.95 -2.79 -3.19
C THR A 125 12.42 -1.89 -2.04
N THR A 126 12.86 -0.68 -2.36
CA THR A 126 13.39 0.27 -1.36
C THR A 126 12.38 0.66 -0.31
N THR A 127 12.89 1.00 0.86
CA THR A 127 12.13 1.46 2.02
C THR A 127 12.86 2.59 2.72
N THR A 128 12.18 3.36 3.58
CA THR A 128 12.88 4.20 4.58
C THR A 128 13.55 3.30 5.60
N GLU A 129 14.46 3.85 6.41
CA GLU A 129 15.16 3.10 7.46
C GLU A 129 14.17 2.40 8.39
N PHE A 130 14.15 1.05 8.40
CA PHE A 130 13.22 0.19 9.15
C PHE A 130 11.74 0.51 8.95
N ALA A 131 11.37 1.10 7.82
CA ALA A 131 10.03 1.64 7.57
C ALA A 131 9.56 2.71 8.58
N SER A 132 10.46 3.30 9.36
CA SER A 132 10.15 4.11 10.53
C SER A 132 10.32 5.60 10.33
N THR A 133 11.25 6.04 9.48
CA THR A 133 11.55 7.46 9.30
C THR A 133 10.71 8.07 8.20
N THR A 134 10.53 9.40 8.28
CA THR A 134 9.95 10.18 7.20
C THR A 134 10.97 10.54 6.12
N ASN A 135 12.27 10.35 6.39
CA ASN A 135 13.33 10.57 5.40
C ASN A 135 13.28 9.45 4.36
N GLY A 136 13.06 9.84 3.11
CA GLY A 136 12.98 8.91 1.99
C GLY A 136 14.33 8.26 1.67
N PRO A 137 14.33 7.05 1.05
CA PRO A 137 15.49 6.52 0.35
C PRO A 137 15.76 7.35 -0.91
N ARG A 138 16.83 7.03 -1.65
CA ARG A 138 17.12 7.64 -2.96
C ARG A 138 16.18 7.09 -4.06
N THR A 139 14.90 7.01 -3.79
CA THR A 139 13.87 6.61 -4.76
C THR A 139 13.10 7.86 -5.18
N TYR A 140 12.84 7.95 -6.45
CA TYR A 140 12.21 9.11 -7.07
C TYR A 140 10.81 8.78 -7.56
N ASN A 141 9.93 9.78 -7.60
CA ASN A 141 8.62 9.62 -8.19
C ASN A 141 8.78 9.42 -9.71
N PRO A 142 8.23 8.35 -10.31
CA PRO A 142 8.41 8.06 -11.74
C PRO A 142 7.77 9.09 -12.67
N HIS A 143 6.76 9.86 -12.18
CA HIS A 143 6.10 10.92 -12.93
C HIS A 143 6.88 12.25 -12.89
N ASP A 144 7.60 12.51 -11.79
CA ASP A 144 8.45 13.68 -11.62
C ASP A 144 9.63 13.35 -10.68
N PRO A 145 10.85 13.13 -11.22
CA PRO A 145 12.02 12.77 -10.41
C PRO A 145 12.48 13.86 -9.43
N THR A 146 11.92 15.06 -9.48
CA THR A 146 12.20 16.10 -8.47
C THR A 146 11.38 15.91 -7.19
N ARG A 147 10.44 14.97 -7.17
CA ARG A 147 9.49 14.74 -6.08
C ARG A 147 9.65 13.38 -5.43
N THR A 148 9.15 13.28 -4.20
CA THR A 148 9.12 12.02 -3.47
C THR A 148 8.08 11.06 -4.06
N PRO A 149 8.35 9.75 -4.12
CA PRO A 149 7.31 8.75 -4.42
C PRO A 149 6.43 8.43 -3.18
N GLY A 150 6.64 9.16 -2.08
CA GLY A 150 6.08 8.78 -0.79
C GLY A 150 6.93 7.71 -0.10
N GLY A 151 6.40 7.17 1.00
CA GLY A 151 7.06 6.12 1.79
C GLY A 151 6.21 5.73 3.00
N SER A 152 6.67 4.77 3.78
CA SER A 152 7.97 4.09 3.74
C SER A 152 8.12 3.04 2.62
N SER A 153 7.05 2.59 1.96
CA SER A 153 7.07 1.65 0.83
C SER A 153 7.40 2.36 -0.49
N SER A 154 8.51 3.13 -0.51
CA SER A 154 8.88 4.03 -1.61
C SER A 154 9.08 3.28 -2.92
N GLY A 155 9.92 2.25 -2.91
CA GLY A 155 10.21 1.45 -4.10
C GLY A 155 9.02 0.62 -4.58
N SER A 156 8.18 0.11 -3.65
CA SER A 156 6.99 -0.66 -4.03
C SER A 156 6.00 0.17 -4.84
N GLY A 157 5.69 1.39 -4.37
CA GLY A 157 4.83 2.31 -5.10
C GLY A 157 5.42 2.75 -6.43
N ALA A 158 6.68 3.17 -6.43
CA ALA A 158 7.36 3.66 -7.63
C ALA A 158 7.52 2.57 -8.72
N ALA A 159 7.92 1.34 -8.34
CA ALA A 159 8.11 0.24 -9.29
C ALA A 159 6.80 -0.18 -9.98
N VAL A 160 5.69 -0.23 -9.22
CA VAL A 160 4.38 -0.56 -9.80
C VAL A 160 3.90 0.54 -10.74
N ALA A 161 4.04 1.81 -10.37
CA ALA A 161 3.66 2.94 -11.22
C ALA A 161 4.48 3.03 -12.50
N ASP A 162 5.78 2.71 -12.43
CA ASP A 162 6.69 2.76 -13.58
C ASP A 162 6.65 1.48 -14.45
N TYR A 163 5.70 0.58 -14.23
CA TYR A 163 5.57 -0.68 -14.98
C TYR A 163 6.78 -1.62 -14.83
N GLN A 164 7.58 -1.45 -13.80
CA GLN A 164 8.72 -2.33 -13.51
C GLN A 164 8.27 -3.66 -12.88
N ILE A 165 7.09 -3.67 -12.25
CA ILE A 165 6.47 -4.85 -11.64
C ILE A 165 4.94 -4.70 -11.65
N PRO A 166 4.13 -5.75 -11.81
CA PRO A 166 2.67 -5.63 -11.77
C PRO A 166 2.11 -5.43 -10.37
N MET A 167 2.72 -6.06 -9.37
CA MET A 167 2.29 -6.02 -7.97
C MET A 167 3.47 -5.95 -7.02
N ALA A 168 3.29 -5.31 -5.85
CA ALA A 168 4.30 -5.28 -4.81
C ALA A 168 3.70 -5.32 -3.41
N LEU A 169 4.42 -5.94 -2.47
CA LEU A 169 4.13 -5.88 -1.05
C LEU A 169 4.74 -4.62 -0.43
N GLY A 170 4.00 -4.02 0.48
CA GLY A 170 4.43 -2.93 1.34
C GLY A 170 3.98 -3.14 2.77
N THR A 171 4.16 -2.14 3.61
CA THR A 171 3.68 -2.11 5.00
C THR A 171 3.15 -0.72 5.34
N GLN A 172 2.25 -0.64 6.31
CA GLN A 172 1.74 0.63 6.81
C GLN A 172 1.63 0.61 8.33
N THR A 173 2.28 1.59 8.98
CA THR A 173 2.16 1.90 10.40
C THR A 173 1.45 3.25 10.61
N GLY A 174 1.58 4.16 9.65
CA GLY A 174 0.86 5.43 9.56
C GLY A 174 0.16 5.57 8.21
N GLY A 175 0.93 5.91 7.15
CA GLY A 175 0.41 6.09 5.79
C GLY A 175 1.25 5.38 4.71
N SER A 176 2.06 4.41 5.07
CA SER A 176 3.16 3.91 4.23
C SER A 176 2.76 2.99 3.07
N THR A 177 1.47 2.80 2.82
CA THR A 177 0.90 2.12 1.64
C THR A 177 0.00 3.09 0.87
N ILE A 178 -0.96 3.69 1.55
CA ILE A 178 -1.95 4.57 0.91
C ILE A 178 -1.29 5.82 0.33
N ARG A 179 -0.37 6.46 1.08
CA ARG A 179 0.33 7.66 0.62
C ARG A 179 1.20 7.41 -0.63
N PRO A 180 2.11 6.42 -0.68
CA PRO A 180 2.81 6.12 -1.93
C PRO A 180 1.87 5.65 -3.04
N GLY A 181 0.77 4.98 -2.75
CA GLY A 181 -0.26 4.67 -3.73
C GLY A 181 -0.82 5.93 -4.41
N SER A 182 -1.19 6.91 -3.61
CA SER A 182 -1.70 8.20 -4.10
C SER A 182 -0.64 8.98 -4.90
N PHE A 183 0.56 9.16 -4.34
CA PHE A 183 1.62 9.95 -4.99
C PHE A 183 2.16 9.35 -6.29
N ASN A 184 1.99 8.05 -6.49
CA ASN A 184 2.39 7.36 -7.71
C ASN A 184 1.20 7.06 -8.65
N GLY A 185 -0.03 7.43 -8.29
CA GLY A 185 -1.19 7.27 -9.15
C GLY A 185 -1.56 5.80 -9.41
N ILE A 186 -1.47 4.94 -8.41
CA ILE A 186 -1.78 3.52 -8.51
C ILE A 186 -2.76 3.09 -7.42
N TYR A 187 -3.39 1.95 -7.62
CA TYR A 187 -4.18 1.32 -6.57
C TYR A 187 -3.27 0.80 -5.44
N ALA A 188 -3.70 1.01 -4.21
CA ALA A 188 -3.01 0.50 -3.04
C ALA A 188 -4.02 0.13 -1.96
N MET A 189 -3.84 -1.00 -1.32
CA MET A 189 -4.70 -1.42 -0.23
C MET A 189 -3.92 -1.71 1.04
N LYS A 190 -4.42 -1.15 2.13
CA LYS A 190 -4.15 -1.58 3.49
C LYS A 190 -5.34 -2.41 3.96
N PRO A 191 -5.22 -3.73 4.04
CA PRO A 191 -6.32 -4.56 4.55
C PRO A 191 -6.59 -4.30 6.03
N THR A 192 -7.64 -4.89 6.55
CA THR A 192 -7.93 -4.91 7.99
C THR A 192 -6.69 -5.36 8.76
N TRP A 193 -6.41 -4.69 9.88
CA TRP A 193 -5.30 -5.08 10.75
C TRP A 193 -5.47 -6.53 11.23
N GLY A 194 -4.42 -7.33 11.06
CA GLY A 194 -4.45 -8.74 11.44
C GLY A 194 -5.04 -9.68 10.39
N ALA A 195 -5.64 -9.18 9.29
CA ALA A 195 -6.15 -10.03 8.21
C ALA A 195 -5.05 -10.80 7.46
N VAL A 196 -3.83 -10.25 7.42
CA VAL A 196 -2.64 -10.92 6.86
C VAL A 196 -1.57 -11.07 7.93
N SER A 197 -0.94 -12.24 7.99
CA SER A 197 0.15 -12.51 8.93
C SER A 197 1.32 -11.54 8.73
N ARG A 198 1.88 -11.06 9.84
CA ARG A 198 3.07 -10.20 9.86
C ARG A 198 4.33 -10.94 10.33
N GLU A 199 4.26 -12.26 10.42
CA GLU A 199 5.44 -13.06 10.76
C GLU A 199 6.54 -12.87 9.71
N GLY A 200 7.74 -12.57 10.17
CA GLY A 200 8.89 -12.28 9.30
C GLY A 200 8.93 -10.87 8.72
N LEU A 201 8.14 -9.94 9.26
CA LEU A 201 8.26 -8.50 8.99
C LEU A 201 9.01 -7.81 10.14
N LYS A 202 9.86 -6.84 9.81
CA LYS A 202 10.42 -5.96 10.85
C LYS A 202 9.28 -5.18 11.51
N VAL A 203 9.10 -5.42 12.80
CA VAL A 203 8.05 -4.77 13.59
C VAL A 203 8.48 -3.34 13.96
N TYR A 204 7.59 -2.38 13.72
CA TYR A 204 7.65 -1.04 14.28
C TYR A 204 6.68 -0.94 15.48
N SER A 205 5.41 -1.25 15.27
CA SER A 205 4.34 -1.24 16.26
C SER A 205 3.46 -2.48 16.12
N LEU A 206 3.33 -3.26 17.18
CA LEU A 206 2.49 -4.46 17.17
C LEU A 206 1.01 -4.15 16.93
N VAL A 207 0.56 -2.95 17.30
CA VAL A 207 -0.85 -2.57 17.22
C VAL A 207 -1.19 -1.72 16.00
N LEU A 208 -0.20 -1.23 15.25
CA LEU A 208 -0.42 -0.41 14.07
C LEU A 208 0.00 -1.08 12.77
N ASP A 209 1.12 -1.85 12.78
CA ASP A 209 1.69 -2.41 11.57
C ASP A 209 0.69 -3.29 10.81
N THR A 210 0.57 -3.05 9.52
CA THR A 210 -0.27 -3.82 8.60
C THR A 210 0.49 -4.08 7.31
N LEU A 211 0.37 -5.27 6.73
CA LEU A 211 0.84 -5.52 5.37
C LEU A 211 0.00 -4.67 4.40
N GLY A 212 0.63 -4.13 3.37
CA GLY A 212 -0.03 -3.41 2.29
C GLY A 212 0.31 -4.01 0.94
N VAL A 213 -0.53 -3.75 -0.05
CA VAL A 213 -0.36 -4.21 -1.42
C VAL A 213 -0.54 -3.06 -2.39
N PHE A 214 0.28 -3.06 -3.45
CA PHE A 214 0.22 -2.13 -4.57
C PHE A 214 -0.04 -2.88 -5.87
N ALA A 215 -0.89 -2.32 -6.73
CA ALA A 215 -1.20 -2.87 -8.05
C ALA A 215 -1.67 -1.77 -9.02
N ARG A 216 -1.83 -2.12 -10.29
CA ARG A 216 -2.37 -1.19 -11.30
C ARG A 216 -3.87 -1.36 -11.56
N GLY A 217 -4.52 -2.30 -10.88
CA GLY A 217 -5.97 -2.53 -10.95
C GLY A 217 -6.49 -3.13 -9.66
N VAL A 218 -7.79 -2.98 -9.41
CA VAL A 218 -8.44 -3.55 -8.22
C VAL A 218 -8.49 -5.07 -8.32
N GLU A 219 -8.65 -5.63 -9.53
CA GLU A 219 -8.64 -7.07 -9.78
C GLU A 219 -7.31 -7.72 -9.36
N ASP A 220 -6.20 -7.00 -9.51
CA ASP A 220 -4.88 -7.48 -9.06
C ASP A 220 -4.80 -7.46 -7.53
N LEU A 221 -5.41 -6.46 -6.86
CA LEU A 221 -5.52 -6.42 -5.40
C LEU A 221 -6.39 -7.59 -4.89
N GLU A 222 -7.55 -7.82 -5.52
CA GLU A 222 -8.43 -8.97 -5.20
C GLU A 222 -7.68 -10.29 -5.31
N LEU A 223 -6.94 -10.48 -6.40
CA LEU A 223 -6.19 -11.69 -6.68
C LEU A 223 -5.15 -12.01 -5.60
N ILE A 224 -4.28 -11.05 -5.29
CA ILE A 224 -3.18 -11.28 -4.34
C ILE A 224 -3.69 -11.37 -2.89
N LEU A 225 -4.67 -10.54 -2.50
CA LEU A 225 -5.24 -10.56 -1.16
C LEU A 225 -6.08 -11.81 -0.91
N GLY A 226 -6.80 -12.30 -1.92
CA GLY A 226 -7.51 -13.58 -1.85
C GLY A 226 -6.57 -14.75 -1.56
N VAL A 227 -5.40 -14.78 -2.21
CA VAL A 227 -4.36 -15.79 -1.94
C VAL A 227 -3.75 -15.63 -0.54
N LEU A 228 -3.61 -14.40 -0.06
CA LEU A 228 -3.14 -14.13 1.31
C LEU A 228 -4.20 -14.43 2.38
N GLY A 229 -5.38 -14.92 1.99
CA GLY A 229 -6.42 -15.36 2.90
C GLY A 229 -7.33 -14.26 3.42
N VAL A 230 -7.29 -13.07 2.81
CA VAL A 230 -8.18 -11.96 3.19
C VAL A 230 -9.61 -12.30 2.76
N LYS A 231 -10.50 -12.38 3.74
CA LYS A 231 -11.92 -12.71 3.58
C LYS A 231 -12.75 -11.77 4.45
N ASP A 232 -13.99 -11.58 4.05
CA ASP A 232 -14.96 -10.95 4.92
C ASP A 232 -15.48 -11.96 5.94
N ASP A 233 -15.83 -11.47 7.13
CA ASP A 233 -16.54 -12.29 8.09
C ASP A 233 -17.90 -12.70 7.49
N GLU A 234 -18.27 -13.97 7.70
CA GLU A 234 -19.62 -14.42 7.40
C GLU A 234 -20.60 -13.66 8.29
N VAL A 235 -21.30 -12.70 7.70
CA VAL A 235 -22.36 -11.99 8.41
C VAL A 235 -23.58 -12.86 8.41
N SER A 236 -24.03 -13.22 9.61
CA SER A 236 -25.36 -13.78 9.80
C SER A 236 -26.39 -12.80 9.24
N ASP A 237 -27.09 -13.28 8.23
CA ASP A 237 -28.36 -12.76 7.75
C ASP A 237 -28.44 -11.30 7.22
N GLY A 238 -28.14 -11.12 5.94
CA GLY A 238 -28.93 -10.20 5.11
C GLY A 238 -28.63 -8.71 5.14
N GLU A 239 -27.78 -8.18 6.03
CA GLU A 239 -27.56 -6.73 6.08
C GLU A 239 -26.52 -6.23 5.06
N TRP A 240 -25.67 -7.10 4.53
CA TRP A 240 -24.60 -6.76 3.60
C TRP A 240 -24.62 -7.71 2.38
N GLY A 241 -25.60 -7.53 1.52
CA GLY A 241 -25.60 -8.21 0.23
C GLY A 241 -24.36 -7.83 -0.62
N ALA A 242 -24.07 -8.61 -1.67
CA ALA A 242 -23.07 -8.25 -2.65
C ALA A 242 -23.31 -6.82 -3.15
N PHE A 243 -22.26 -6.02 -3.30
CA PHE A 243 -22.37 -4.66 -3.81
C PHE A 243 -23.01 -4.68 -5.21
N GLN A 244 -24.12 -3.98 -5.37
CA GLN A 244 -24.95 -4.02 -6.58
C GLN A 244 -24.62 -2.90 -7.58
N GLY A 245 -23.54 -2.17 -7.35
CA GLY A 245 -23.12 -1.02 -8.16
C GLY A 245 -23.37 0.32 -7.49
N VAL A 246 -22.96 1.39 -8.17
CA VAL A 246 -22.92 2.74 -7.61
C VAL A 246 -24.32 3.37 -7.51
N GLN A 247 -25.23 3.03 -8.44
CA GLN A 247 -26.58 3.62 -8.47
C GLN A 247 -27.36 3.27 -7.20
N GLY A 248 -27.83 4.28 -6.50
CA GLY A 248 -28.57 4.16 -5.23
C GLY A 248 -27.69 3.84 -4.00
N ALA A 249 -26.41 3.54 -4.20
CA ALA A 249 -25.48 3.28 -3.10
C ALA A 249 -25.21 4.55 -2.28
N LYS A 250 -25.07 4.40 -0.97
CA LYS A 250 -24.74 5.51 -0.07
C LYS A 250 -23.23 5.55 0.20
N PHE A 251 -22.64 6.72 0.10
CA PHE A 251 -21.25 6.99 0.47
C PHE A 251 -21.20 8.07 1.53
N GLY A 252 -20.39 7.87 2.59
CA GLY A 252 -20.15 8.88 3.62
C GLY A 252 -18.88 9.66 3.31
N LEU A 253 -18.98 10.94 2.95
CA LEU A 253 -17.82 11.81 2.77
C LEU A 253 -17.34 12.30 4.13
N VAL A 254 -16.11 11.94 4.52
CA VAL A 254 -15.53 12.26 5.82
C VAL A 254 -14.38 13.26 5.67
N LYS A 255 -14.59 14.44 6.21
CA LYS A 255 -13.55 15.43 6.49
C LYS A 255 -13.12 15.22 7.94
N THR A 256 -11.95 14.65 8.15
CA THR A 256 -11.44 14.38 9.52
C THR A 256 -10.95 15.67 10.19
N SER A 257 -10.60 15.62 11.49
CA SER A 257 -10.02 16.77 12.21
C SER A 257 -8.74 17.33 11.58
N VAL A 258 -8.08 16.57 10.70
CA VAL A 258 -6.91 17.01 9.95
C VAL A 258 -7.25 17.66 8.61
N TRP A 259 -8.53 17.84 8.27
CA TRP A 259 -8.97 18.49 7.04
C TRP A 259 -8.32 19.85 6.77
N PRO A 260 -8.01 20.72 7.75
CA PRO A 260 -7.28 21.96 7.50
C PRO A 260 -5.90 21.80 6.87
N GLN A 261 -5.37 20.55 6.81
CA GLN A 261 -4.11 20.24 6.11
C GLN A 261 -4.32 19.88 4.63
N ALA A 262 -5.57 19.79 4.16
CA ALA A 262 -5.86 19.51 2.75
C ALA A 262 -5.46 20.72 1.88
N GLY A 263 -4.63 20.47 0.88
CA GLY A 263 -4.27 21.44 -0.14
C GLY A 263 -5.33 21.50 -1.24
N PRO A 264 -5.18 22.49 -2.16
CA PRO A 264 -6.16 22.75 -3.21
C PRO A 264 -6.45 21.52 -4.08
N GLY A 265 -5.42 20.76 -4.44
CA GLY A 265 -5.56 19.56 -5.27
C GLY A 265 -6.41 18.47 -4.60
N THR A 266 -6.19 18.22 -3.32
CA THR A 266 -6.99 17.23 -2.56
C THR A 266 -8.42 17.71 -2.34
N ILE A 267 -8.66 18.99 -2.07
CA ILE A 267 -10.01 19.54 -1.96
C ILE A 267 -10.75 19.35 -3.29
N ALA A 268 -10.13 19.74 -4.40
CA ALA A 268 -10.72 19.57 -5.74
C ALA A 268 -10.96 18.08 -6.09
N ALA A 269 -10.04 17.18 -5.73
CA ALA A 269 -10.20 15.74 -5.95
C ALA A 269 -11.40 15.19 -5.17
N MET A 270 -11.59 15.57 -3.92
CA MET A 270 -12.71 15.13 -3.09
C MET A 270 -14.05 15.65 -3.62
N ASP A 271 -14.12 16.93 -4.00
CA ASP A 271 -15.34 17.52 -4.58
C ASP A 271 -15.69 16.84 -5.90
N LYS A 272 -14.70 16.59 -6.76
CA LYS A 272 -14.87 15.91 -8.04
C LYS A 272 -15.29 14.45 -7.86
N ALA A 273 -14.68 13.72 -6.94
CA ALA A 273 -15.03 12.34 -6.62
C ALA A 273 -16.49 12.24 -6.16
N ALA A 274 -16.92 13.15 -5.26
CA ALA A 274 -18.31 13.21 -4.82
C ALA A 274 -19.28 13.56 -5.97
N ALA A 275 -18.90 14.47 -6.89
CA ALA A 275 -19.69 14.84 -8.05
C ALA A 275 -19.85 13.67 -9.02
N ILE A 276 -18.77 12.94 -9.33
CA ILE A 276 -18.80 11.74 -10.18
C ILE A 276 -19.75 10.69 -9.58
N LEU A 277 -19.63 10.37 -8.29
CA LEU A 277 -20.52 9.41 -7.65
C LEU A 277 -21.99 9.83 -7.75
N ARG A 278 -22.29 11.10 -7.50
CA ARG A 278 -23.66 11.63 -7.62
C ARG A 278 -24.19 11.58 -9.04
N SER A 279 -23.37 11.86 -10.06
CA SER A 279 -23.79 11.80 -11.48
C SER A 279 -24.13 10.37 -11.92
N HIS A 280 -23.55 9.35 -11.25
CA HIS A 280 -23.87 7.94 -11.44
C HIS A 280 -24.96 7.43 -10.48
N GLY A 281 -25.71 8.32 -9.85
CA GLY A 281 -26.88 7.99 -9.04
C GLY A 281 -26.59 7.57 -7.61
N ALA A 282 -25.36 7.73 -7.11
CA ALA A 282 -25.06 7.51 -5.71
C ALA A 282 -25.58 8.66 -4.82
N ILE A 283 -25.84 8.33 -3.56
CA ILE A 283 -26.15 9.28 -2.50
C ILE A 283 -24.85 9.54 -1.72
N VAL A 284 -24.30 10.75 -1.83
CA VAL A 284 -23.07 11.13 -1.10
C VAL A 284 -23.45 12.10 0.01
N GLU A 285 -23.32 11.64 1.24
CA GLU A 285 -23.63 12.37 2.48
C GLU A 285 -22.30 12.84 3.11
N GLU A 286 -22.16 14.14 3.39
CA GLU A 286 -21.07 14.62 4.23
C GLU A 286 -21.40 14.30 5.69
N ILE A 287 -20.49 13.63 6.37
CA ILE A 287 -20.65 13.21 7.74
C ILE A 287 -19.51 13.73 8.62
N GLU A 288 -19.85 14.14 9.83
CA GLU A 288 -18.91 14.49 10.88
C GLU A 288 -18.72 13.30 11.82
N LEU A 289 -17.48 13.01 12.17
CA LEU A 289 -17.19 12.02 13.19
C LEU A 289 -17.42 12.62 14.58
N PRO A 290 -17.80 11.81 15.57
CA PRO A 290 -17.90 12.26 16.96
C PRO A 290 -16.60 12.95 17.45
N PRO A 291 -16.67 13.95 18.33
CA PRO A 291 -15.52 14.73 18.79
C PRO A 291 -14.39 13.90 19.41
N GLU A 292 -14.69 12.72 19.92
CA GLU A 292 -13.70 11.79 20.48
C GLU A 292 -12.63 11.36 19.46
N PHE A 293 -12.99 11.36 18.16
CA PHE A 293 -12.05 11.06 17.07
C PHE A 293 -11.00 12.14 16.84
N ASP A 294 -11.19 13.35 17.36
CA ASP A 294 -10.21 14.45 17.21
C ASP A 294 -8.89 14.17 17.94
N SER A 295 -8.91 13.28 18.93
CA SER A 295 -7.71 12.83 19.63
C SER A 295 -6.84 11.84 18.84
N MET A 296 -7.37 11.26 17.76
CA MET A 296 -6.69 10.19 16.99
C MET A 296 -5.29 10.55 16.50
N PRO A 297 -5.02 11.75 15.94
CA PRO A 297 -3.67 12.12 15.50
C PRO A 297 -2.66 12.10 16.64
N ALA A 298 -3.03 12.64 17.81
CA ALA A 298 -2.15 12.68 18.98
C ALA A 298 -1.93 11.28 19.57
N TRP A 299 -2.97 10.47 19.67
CA TRP A 299 -2.86 9.10 20.15
C TRP A 299 -2.01 8.22 19.23
N HIS A 300 -2.19 8.34 17.91
CA HIS A 300 -1.36 7.63 16.95
C HIS A 300 0.12 8.02 17.10
N ALA A 301 0.43 9.30 17.20
CA ALA A 301 1.80 9.78 17.41
C ALA A 301 2.42 9.25 18.72
N THR A 302 1.63 9.24 19.80
CA THR A 302 2.06 8.69 21.10
C THR A 302 2.41 7.19 20.98
N ILE A 303 1.56 6.39 20.35
CA ILE A 303 1.81 4.95 20.17
C ILE A 303 3.06 4.74 19.29
N MET A 304 3.17 5.48 18.18
CA MET A 304 4.36 5.41 17.32
C MET A 304 5.65 5.66 18.09
N ALA A 305 5.70 6.72 18.89
CA ALA A 305 6.90 7.09 19.64
C ALA A 305 7.24 6.08 20.74
N VAL A 306 6.24 5.60 21.47
CA VAL A 306 6.48 4.68 22.59
C VAL A 306 6.81 3.26 22.11
N ASP A 307 6.12 2.76 21.09
CA ASP A 307 6.41 1.44 20.52
C ASP A 307 7.80 1.40 19.88
N ALA A 308 8.23 2.49 19.23
CA ALA A 308 9.57 2.61 18.66
C ALA A 308 10.69 2.44 19.69
N ARG A 309 10.48 2.89 20.95
CA ARG A 309 11.47 2.73 22.05
C ARG A 309 11.85 1.27 22.26
N THR A 310 10.87 0.38 22.20
CA THR A 310 11.07 -1.05 22.40
C THR A 310 11.53 -1.72 21.11
N SER A 311 10.91 -1.39 19.98
CA SER A 311 11.13 -2.04 18.68
C SER A 311 12.52 -1.79 18.11
N PHE A 312 13.17 -0.67 18.46
CA PHE A 312 14.51 -0.30 17.97
C PHE A 312 15.59 -0.32 19.06
N LEU A 313 15.28 -0.84 20.24
CA LEU A 313 16.25 -0.91 21.34
C LEU A 313 17.45 -1.83 21.00
N SER A 314 17.23 -2.89 20.24
CA SER A 314 18.29 -3.80 19.82
C SER A 314 19.30 -3.13 18.88
N GLU A 315 18.79 -2.40 17.88
CA GLU A 315 19.59 -1.65 16.92
C GLU A 315 20.36 -0.51 17.60
N TYR A 316 19.69 0.21 18.51
CA TYR A 316 20.29 1.25 19.32
C TYR A 316 21.45 0.71 20.17
N ARG A 317 21.26 -0.43 20.84
CA ARG A 317 22.30 -1.07 21.67
C ARG A 317 23.44 -1.65 20.85
N ARG A 318 23.12 -2.13 19.64
CA ARG A 318 24.12 -2.68 18.71
C ARG A 318 25.10 -1.60 18.25
N ASP A 319 24.59 -0.48 17.73
CA ASP A 319 25.39 0.70 17.37
C ASP A 319 24.48 1.89 17.06
N LYS A 320 24.24 2.76 18.04
CA LYS A 320 23.40 3.94 17.87
C LYS A 320 23.93 4.96 16.87
N THR A 321 25.21 4.90 16.48
CA THR A 321 25.80 5.82 15.50
C THR A 321 25.41 5.45 14.06
N LYS A 322 24.87 4.23 13.85
CA LYS A 322 24.44 3.70 12.55
C LYS A 322 22.93 3.73 12.35
N ILE A 323 22.19 4.31 13.27
CA ILE A 323 20.75 4.57 13.12
C ILE A 323 20.51 6.08 13.11
N SER A 324 19.41 6.50 12.48
CA SER A 324 19.09 7.92 12.35
C SER A 324 18.87 8.59 13.70
N LYS A 325 19.07 9.93 13.74
CA LYS A 325 18.75 10.74 14.92
C LYS A 325 17.27 10.67 15.31
N HIS A 326 16.41 10.46 14.34
CA HIS A 326 14.97 10.28 14.57
C HIS A 326 14.71 9.02 15.41
N LEU A 327 15.29 7.88 15.02
CA LEU A 327 15.16 6.63 15.76
C LEU A 327 15.85 6.69 17.15
N THR A 328 17.05 7.27 17.21
CA THR A 328 17.71 7.45 18.53
C THR A 328 16.86 8.30 19.46
N GLY A 329 16.22 9.37 18.95
CA GLY A 329 15.32 10.22 19.71
C GLY A 329 14.12 9.48 20.30
N TYR A 330 13.53 8.55 19.55
CA TYR A 330 12.46 7.70 20.07
C TYR A 330 12.96 6.75 21.17
N VAL A 331 14.09 6.06 20.94
CA VAL A 331 14.63 5.12 21.93
C VAL A 331 15.01 5.86 23.23
N GLU A 332 15.57 7.05 23.12
CA GLU A 332 15.95 7.92 24.25
C GLU A 332 14.74 8.66 24.88
N ASN A 333 13.56 8.56 24.26
CA ASN A 333 12.32 9.25 24.66
C ASN A 333 12.48 10.77 24.79
N ASN A 334 13.07 11.40 23.78
CA ASN A 334 13.34 12.84 23.80
C ASN A 334 12.08 13.70 23.89
N GLU A 335 10.91 13.17 23.45
CA GLU A 335 9.61 13.83 23.55
C GLU A 335 8.93 13.65 24.91
N GLY A 336 9.49 12.82 25.79
CA GLY A 336 9.04 12.65 27.17
C GLY A 336 7.71 11.91 27.36
N TYR A 337 7.28 11.07 26.39
CA TYR A 337 6.05 10.30 26.53
C TYR A 337 6.09 9.35 27.72
N THR A 338 5.01 9.35 28.49
CA THR A 338 4.83 8.49 29.68
C THR A 338 4.04 7.22 29.34
N SER A 339 4.18 6.20 30.19
CA SER A 339 3.36 4.99 30.09
C SER A 339 1.87 5.26 30.26
N ALA A 340 1.50 6.25 31.09
CA ALA A 340 0.10 6.64 31.27
C ALA A 340 -0.50 7.23 29.99
N GLN A 341 0.25 8.08 29.27
CA GLN A 341 -0.18 8.60 27.97
C GLN A 341 -0.31 7.49 26.93
N HIS A 342 0.63 6.53 26.90
CA HIS A 342 0.57 5.39 26.01
C HIS A 342 -0.66 4.51 26.26
N LEU A 343 -0.94 4.16 27.53
CA LEU A 343 -2.14 3.41 27.89
C LEU A 343 -3.43 4.16 27.51
N ALA A 344 -3.50 5.45 27.79
CA ALA A 344 -4.66 6.26 27.43
C ALA A 344 -4.87 6.30 25.90
N ALA A 345 -3.79 6.36 25.11
CA ALA A 345 -3.87 6.32 23.66
C ALA A 345 -4.34 4.95 23.14
N LEU A 346 -3.80 3.85 23.69
CA LEU A 346 -4.21 2.49 23.32
C LEU A 346 -5.70 2.24 23.62
N ASP A 347 -6.14 2.56 24.84
CA ASP A 347 -7.52 2.35 25.30
C ASP A 347 -8.48 3.28 24.57
N GLY A 348 -8.09 4.55 24.37
CA GLY A 348 -8.87 5.53 23.62
C GLY A 348 -9.13 5.07 22.18
N ILE A 349 -8.11 4.68 21.44
CA ILE A 349 -8.27 4.16 20.06
C ILE A 349 -9.09 2.87 20.06
N ALA A 350 -8.85 1.97 21.00
CA ALA A 350 -9.59 0.71 21.07
C ALA A 350 -11.09 0.93 21.25
N SER A 351 -11.50 1.93 22.04
CA SER A 351 -12.90 2.28 22.26
C SER A 351 -13.61 2.86 21.03
N LEU A 352 -12.84 3.47 20.10
CA LEU A 352 -13.38 4.06 18.86
C LEU A 352 -13.55 3.06 17.72
N ARG A 353 -12.88 1.92 17.76
CA ARG A 353 -12.95 0.91 16.68
C ARG A 353 -14.37 0.38 16.44
N PRO A 354 -15.16 -0.05 17.45
CA PRO A 354 -16.54 -0.46 17.20
C PRO A 354 -17.44 0.71 16.77
N GLN A 355 -17.13 1.94 17.18
CA GLN A 355 -17.91 3.11 16.78
C GLN A 355 -17.73 3.40 15.29
N ILE A 356 -16.48 3.36 14.77
CA ILE A 356 -16.25 3.57 13.34
C ILE A 356 -16.82 2.44 12.49
N ASP A 357 -16.82 1.19 12.96
CA ASP A 357 -17.50 0.10 12.27
C ASP A 357 -19.01 0.38 12.13
N GLY A 358 -19.66 0.84 13.20
CA GLY A 358 -21.08 1.20 13.16
C GLY A 358 -21.36 2.43 12.28
N ILE A 359 -20.45 3.40 12.20
CA ILE A 359 -20.58 4.56 11.32
C ILE A 359 -20.39 4.15 9.85
N ALA A 360 -19.28 3.49 9.54
CA ALA A 360 -18.93 3.05 8.20
C ALA A 360 -19.95 2.04 7.65
N GLY A 361 -20.48 1.20 8.54
CA GLY A 361 -21.47 0.18 8.22
C GLY A 361 -22.80 0.70 7.66
N ARG A 362 -23.08 1.99 7.74
CA ARG A 362 -24.28 2.61 7.14
C ARG A 362 -24.13 2.98 5.68
N PHE A 363 -22.90 2.82 5.12
CA PHE A 363 -22.53 3.25 3.77
C PHE A 363 -21.89 2.09 3.01
N ALA A 364 -21.93 2.15 1.70
CA ALA A 364 -21.14 1.25 0.86
C ALA A 364 -19.65 1.40 1.13
N ALA A 365 -19.19 2.64 1.33
CA ALA A 365 -17.88 2.98 1.85
C ALA A 365 -17.87 4.43 2.37
N LEU A 366 -16.89 4.75 3.22
CA LEU A 366 -16.54 6.13 3.52
C LEU A 366 -15.56 6.63 2.46
N LEU A 367 -15.75 7.86 2.00
CA LEU A 367 -14.88 8.58 1.06
C LEU A 367 -14.06 9.60 1.85
N THR A 368 -12.73 9.55 1.75
CA THR A 368 -11.82 10.40 2.51
C THR A 368 -10.53 10.68 1.73
N PRO A 369 -9.79 11.76 2.03
CA PRO A 369 -8.50 12.00 1.37
C PRO A 369 -7.49 10.88 1.63
N SER A 370 -6.64 10.59 0.63
CA SER A 370 -5.47 9.72 0.82
C SER A 370 -4.25 10.48 1.32
N VAL A 371 -4.10 11.74 0.89
CA VAL A 371 -2.93 12.60 1.12
C VAL A 371 -3.36 14.05 1.25
N PRO A 372 -2.49 14.95 1.77
CA PRO A 372 -2.81 16.39 1.81
C PRO A 372 -2.90 17.06 0.44
N ASP A 373 -2.05 16.67 -0.52
CA ASP A 373 -2.00 17.20 -1.89
C ASP A 373 -1.13 16.28 -2.77
N GLU A 374 -0.69 16.75 -3.93
CA GLU A 374 0.30 16.07 -4.78
C GLU A 374 1.58 15.73 -4.00
N ALA A 375 2.38 14.82 -4.57
CA ALA A 375 3.69 14.51 -4.04
C ALA A 375 4.55 15.78 -3.86
N PRO A 376 5.06 16.05 -2.65
CA PRO A 376 5.88 17.24 -2.41
C PRO A 376 7.23 17.16 -3.12
N VAL A 377 7.79 18.34 -3.45
CA VAL A 377 9.13 18.47 -4.03
C VAL A 377 10.21 18.00 -3.05
N GLY A 378 11.22 17.32 -3.58
CA GLY A 378 12.35 16.76 -2.83
C GLY A 378 12.10 15.32 -2.40
N ILE A 379 13.20 14.59 -2.16
CA ILE A 379 13.20 13.17 -1.77
C ILE A 379 13.63 12.97 -0.32
N GLN A 380 13.89 14.04 0.42
CA GLN A 380 14.32 13.96 1.83
C GLN A 380 13.18 13.55 2.76
N GLY A 381 11.95 13.83 2.36
CA GLY A 381 10.75 13.42 3.09
C GLY A 381 9.88 12.48 2.28
N THR A 382 8.90 11.86 2.95
CA THR A 382 7.93 10.97 2.31
C THR A 382 6.53 11.58 2.23
N GLY A 383 6.38 12.85 2.55
CA GLY A 383 5.09 13.54 2.68
C GLY A 383 4.37 13.21 4.00
N SER A 384 3.25 13.88 4.25
CA SER A 384 2.46 13.71 5.47
C SER A 384 1.57 12.46 5.42
N ALA A 385 1.45 11.76 6.54
CA ALA A 385 0.53 10.64 6.74
C ALA A 385 -0.79 11.05 7.42
N ALA A 386 -1.05 12.34 7.56
CA ALA A 386 -2.16 12.87 8.37
C ALA A 386 -3.51 12.21 8.03
N PHE A 387 -3.84 12.10 6.73
CA PHE A 387 -5.10 11.49 6.28
C PHE A 387 -5.14 9.95 6.34
N CYS A 388 -4.00 9.28 6.62
CA CYS A 388 -3.91 7.83 6.70
C CYS A 388 -3.90 7.31 8.14
N SER A 389 -3.27 8.04 9.06
CA SER A 389 -2.90 7.57 10.40
C SER A 389 -4.10 7.11 11.22
N MET A 390 -5.20 7.84 11.17
CA MET A 390 -6.43 7.50 11.86
C MET A 390 -6.98 6.14 11.43
N TRP A 391 -7.08 5.90 10.13
CA TRP A 391 -7.61 4.66 9.57
C TRP A 391 -6.70 3.45 9.85
N THR A 392 -5.38 3.69 9.94
CA THR A 392 -4.44 2.67 10.39
C THR A 392 -4.70 2.28 11.84
N ALA A 393 -4.81 3.26 12.73
CA ALA A 393 -5.04 3.05 14.16
C ALA A 393 -6.43 2.45 14.46
N LEU A 394 -7.44 2.78 13.66
CA LEU A 394 -8.77 2.20 13.73
C LEU A 394 -8.86 0.78 13.17
N HIS A 395 -7.77 0.26 12.58
CA HIS A 395 -7.70 -1.09 12.03
C HIS A 395 -8.59 -1.36 10.80
N THR A 396 -9.23 -0.35 10.24
CA THR A 396 -10.14 -0.48 9.09
C THR A 396 -9.39 -0.80 7.81
N PRO A 397 -9.97 -1.56 6.86
CA PRO A 397 -9.42 -1.68 5.51
C PRO A 397 -9.55 -0.34 4.79
N VAL A 398 -8.55 -0.02 3.95
CA VAL A 398 -8.50 1.22 3.15
C VAL A 398 -7.96 0.90 1.77
N VAL A 399 -8.63 1.39 0.72
CA VAL A 399 -8.16 1.32 -0.66
C VAL A 399 -7.96 2.74 -1.19
N ASN A 400 -6.76 3.03 -1.72
CA ASN A 400 -6.50 4.23 -2.50
C ASN A 400 -6.93 4.02 -3.95
N LEU A 401 -7.75 4.90 -4.48
CA LEU A 401 -8.17 4.95 -5.87
C LEU A 401 -7.48 6.14 -6.56
N PRO A 402 -6.68 5.92 -7.62
CA PRO A 402 -6.15 7.00 -8.44
C PRO A 402 -7.24 7.60 -9.34
N GLY A 403 -6.91 8.67 -10.06
CA GLY A 403 -7.79 9.24 -11.09
C GLY A 403 -7.83 10.77 -11.08
N PHE A 404 -7.34 11.42 -10.05
CA PHE A 404 -7.34 12.88 -9.90
C PHE A 404 -5.94 13.45 -10.01
N GLN A 405 -5.86 14.74 -10.26
CA GLN A 405 -4.59 15.47 -10.35
C GLN A 405 -4.68 16.80 -9.59
N GLY A 406 -3.52 17.27 -9.13
CA GLY A 406 -3.37 18.60 -8.59
C GLY A 406 -2.91 19.62 -9.64
N ASP A 407 -2.51 20.80 -9.17
CA ASP A 407 -2.16 21.96 -10.02
C ASP A 407 -0.94 21.73 -10.90
N ASN A 408 -0.05 20.79 -10.53
CA ASN A 408 1.14 20.45 -11.33
C ASN A 408 0.92 19.24 -12.24
N GLY A 409 -0.31 18.73 -12.34
CA GLY A 409 -0.67 17.57 -13.16
C GLY A 409 -0.24 16.23 -12.58
N LEU A 410 0.18 16.20 -11.33
CA LEU A 410 0.59 14.96 -10.65
C LEU A 410 -0.60 14.26 -9.99
N PRO A 411 -0.51 12.94 -9.79
CA PRO A 411 -1.64 12.17 -9.29
C PRO A 411 -2.00 12.51 -7.84
N ILE A 412 -3.30 12.53 -7.59
CA ILE A 412 -3.90 12.52 -6.27
C ILE A 412 -4.91 11.38 -6.22
N GLY A 413 -4.82 10.56 -5.18
CA GLY A 413 -5.78 9.50 -4.92
C GLY A 413 -6.80 9.89 -3.85
N VAL A 414 -7.94 9.21 -3.90
CA VAL A 414 -9.00 9.28 -2.90
C VAL A 414 -9.15 7.91 -2.25
N SER A 415 -9.33 7.87 -0.95
CA SER A 415 -9.46 6.63 -0.18
C SER A 415 -10.92 6.23 0.02
N LEU A 416 -11.19 4.95 -0.15
CA LEU A 416 -12.40 4.31 0.35
C LEU A 416 -12.06 3.53 1.62
N VAL A 417 -12.96 3.57 2.62
CA VAL A 417 -12.82 2.90 3.91
C VAL A 417 -14.11 2.13 4.22
N ALA A 418 -13.96 0.89 4.69
CA ALA A 418 -15.07 0.06 5.15
C ALA A 418 -14.89 -0.35 6.61
N PRO A 419 -15.91 -0.95 7.26
CA PRO A 419 -15.75 -1.58 8.57
C PRO A 419 -14.68 -2.67 8.55
N ARG A 420 -14.10 -2.96 9.70
CA ARG A 420 -13.13 -4.04 9.86
C ARG A 420 -13.69 -5.38 9.36
N PHE A 421 -12.83 -6.19 8.72
CA PHE A 421 -13.18 -7.48 8.12
C PHE A 421 -14.29 -7.39 7.05
N ARG A 422 -14.33 -6.24 6.33
CA ARG A 422 -15.14 -6.01 5.15
C ARG A 422 -14.25 -5.68 3.93
N ASP A 423 -13.14 -6.37 3.86
CA ASP A 423 -12.10 -6.15 2.86
C ASP A 423 -12.58 -6.50 1.45
N GLN A 424 -13.26 -7.64 1.27
CA GLN A 424 -13.77 -8.08 -0.03
C GLN A 424 -14.92 -7.19 -0.50
N HIS A 425 -15.82 -6.79 0.42
CA HIS A 425 -16.84 -5.79 0.12
C HIS A 425 -16.20 -4.47 -0.36
N LEU A 426 -15.16 -3.99 0.35
CA LEU A 426 -14.46 -2.76 -0.01
C LEU A 426 -13.82 -2.86 -1.40
N LEU A 427 -13.22 -4.00 -1.74
CA LEU A 427 -12.66 -4.25 -3.07
C LEU A 427 -13.74 -4.24 -4.16
N ALA A 428 -14.91 -4.85 -3.90
CA ALA A 428 -16.03 -4.83 -4.83
C ALA A 428 -16.54 -3.39 -5.09
N VAL A 429 -16.64 -2.56 -4.05
CA VAL A 429 -16.96 -1.13 -4.17
C VAL A 429 -15.85 -0.40 -4.94
N ALA A 430 -14.58 -0.63 -4.56
CA ALA A 430 -13.42 0.01 -5.17
C ALA A 430 -13.31 -0.28 -6.66
N LYS A 431 -13.70 -1.48 -7.10
CA LYS A 431 -13.69 -1.90 -8.50
C LYS A 431 -14.64 -1.07 -9.37
N GLU A 432 -15.86 -0.86 -8.90
CA GLU A 432 -16.85 -0.06 -9.64
C GLU A 432 -16.53 1.44 -9.57
N VAL A 433 -16.19 1.95 -8.39
CA VAL A 433 -15.84 3.37 -8.20
C VAL A 433 -14.52 3.72 -8.91
N GLY A 434 -13.53 2.83 -8.87
CA GLY A 434 -12.24 3.03 -9.51
C GLY A 434 -12.36 3.25 -11.02
N LYS A 435 -13.21 2.48 -11.71
CA LYS A 435 -13.49 2.68 -13.15
C LYS A 435 -14.01 4.09 -13.44
N LEU A 436 -14.96 4.56 -12.65
CA LEU A 436 -15.52 5.91 -12.82
C LEU A 436 -14.45 7.00 -12.59
N PHE A 437 -13.59 6.81 -11.60
CA PHE A 437 -12.51 7.77 -11.31
C PHE A 437 -11.42 7.75 -12.40
N GLU A 438 -11.10 6.60 -12.96
CA GLU A 438 -10.17 6.50 -14.10
C GLU A 438 -10.74 7.15 -15.36
N GLU A 439 -12.03 7.02 -15.61
CA GLU A 439 -12.68 7.56 -16.80
C GLU A 439 -12.91 9.07 -16.70
N GLU A 440 -13.35 9.58 -15.55
CA GLU A 440 -13.87 10.93 -15.37
C GLU A 440 -13.01 11.80 -14.43
N GLY A 441 -12.11 11.21 -13.64
CA GLY A 441 -11.28 11.92 -12.67
C GLY A 441 -10.31 12.93 -13.29
N GLY A 442 -9.83 12.66 -14.50
CA GLY A 442 -9.05 13.61 -15.31
C GLY A 442 -7.53 13.39 -15.27
N TRP A 443 -7.01 12.53 -14.39
CA TRP A 443 -5.60 12.15 -14.40
C TRP A 443 -5.40 10.81 -15.13
N LYS A 444 -4.33 10.75 -15.92
CA LYS A 444 -3.86 9.51 -16.56
C LYS A 444 -2.34 9.47 -16.53
N SER A 445 -1.78 8.28 -16.30
CA SER A 445 -0.33 8.10 -16.37
C SER A 445 0.19 8.40 -17.77
N SER A 446 1.28 9.15 -17.83
CA SER A 446 2.04 9.42 -19.06
C SER A 446 3.25 8.49 -19.25
N LEU A 447 3.44 7.50 -18.36
CA LEU A 447 4.60 6.58 -18.31
C LEU A 447 4.50 5.47 -19.36
#